data_e748cf078d2fd0a41863c979f1f7b51b
#
_entry.id   e748cf078d2fd0a41863c979f1f7b51b
#
_cell.length_a   1.000
_cell.length_b   1.000
_cell.length_c   1.000
_cell.angle_alpha   90.00
_cell.angle_beta   90.00
_cell.angle_gamma   90.00
#
_symmetry.space_group_name_H-M   'P 1'
#
loop_
_entity.id
_entity.type
_entity.pdbx_description
1 polymer ?
#
loop_
_entity_poly.entity_id
_entity_poly.type
_entity_poly.pdbx_seq_one_letter_code
_entity_poly.pdbx_strand_id
1 'polypeptide(L)'
;RRGSYDFYKSDFRYLNDKATRGGINAAAGSAAIRGVMIPAGTSSVYDQQLGKNLKRPFLHVRYRASATDNRRMKTWVTGSVGAATSALDAMQLHFLTERCLITQGANNFMLMK
;
A
#
# COMPACT_ATOMS: atom_id res chain seq x y z
N ARG A 1 9.98 15.94 17.95
CA ARG A 1 9.36 17.19 17.52
C ARG A 1 10.43 18.18 17.10
N ARG A 2 10.22 18.86 16.02
CA ARG A 2 11.09 19.92 15.51
C ARG A 2 10.28 21.18 15.24
N GLY A 3 10.50 22.24 16.03
CA GLY A 3 9.69 23.46 15.96
C GLY A 3 8.22 23.16 16.24
N SER A 4 7.34 23.58 15.33
CA SER A 4 5.90 23.31 15.40
C SER A 4 5.48 21.98 14.74
N TYR A 5 6.44 21.17 14.25
CA TYR A 5 6.17 19.94 13.54
C TYR A 5 6.45 18.72 14.41
N ASP A 6 5.56 17.74 14.36
CA ASP A 6 5.75 16.44 14.96
C ASP A 6 6.11 15.42 13.88
N PHE A 7 7.14 14.62 14.13
CA PHE A 7 7.61 13.59 13.19
C PHE A 7 7.38 12.21 13.78
N TYR A 8 6.74 11.34 12.99
CA TYR A 8 6.48 9.95 13.36
C TYR A 8 7.29 9.05 12.45
N LYS A 9 8.13 8.22 13.04
CA LYS A 9 8.92 7.24 12.30
C LYS A 9 8.19 5.90 12.25
N SER A 10 8.14 5.30 11.07
CA SER A 10 7.66 3.93 10.92
C SER A 10 8.80 2.94 11.18
N ASP A 11 8.54 1.94 12.01
CA ASP A 11 9.47 0.83 12.28
C ASP A 11 9.17 -0.41 11.44
N PHE A 12 8.39 -0.25 10.37
CA PHE A 12 8.03 -1.34 9.47
C PHE A 12 9.27 -1.89 8.76
N ARG A 13 9.68 -3.08 9.17
CA ARG A 13 10.97 -3.69 8.77
C ARG A 13 11.14 -3.91 7.27
N TYR A 14 10.05 -4.16 6.54
CA TYR A 14 10.09 -4.40 5.10
C TYR A 14 10.47 -3.17 4.28
N LEU A 15 10.40 -1.97 4.84
CA LEU A 15 10.91 -0.78 4.19
C LEU A 15 12.44 -0.76 4.10
N ASN A 16 13.12 -1.52 4.93
CA ASN A 16 14.57 -1.63 4.97
C ASN A 16 15.11 -2.88 4.27
N ASP A 17 14.25 -3.80 3.90
CA ASP A 17 14.65 -5.05 3.25
C ASP A 17 14.89 -4.81 1.75
N LYS A 18 16.06 -5.24 1.26
CA LYS A 18 16.43 -5.13 -0.15
C LYS A 18 15.45 -5.83 -1.09
N ALA A 19 14.87 -6.93 -0.67
CA ALA A 19 13.94 -7.72 -1.48
C ALA A 19 12.58 -7.04 -1.68
N THR A 20 12.14 -6.20 -0.72
CA THR A 20 10.77 -5.65 -0.70
C THR A 20 10.69 -4.16 -0.98
N ARG A 21 11.79 -3.41 -0.84
CA ARG A 21 11.79 -1.94 -0.98
C ARG A 21 11.80 -1.40 -2.41
N GLY A 22 11.82 -2.28 -3.41
CA GLY A 22 11.76 -1.90 -4.81
C GLY A 22 13.08 -1.43 -5.43
N GLY A 23 13.08 -1.29 -6.76
CA GLY A 23 14.27 -1.04 -7.56
C GLY A 23 14.96 0.31 -7.29
N ILE A 24 14.22 1.34 -6.92
CA ILE A 24 14.77 2.68 -6.63
C ILE A 24 15.77 2.65 -5.47
N ASN A 25 15.49 1.83 -4.47
CA ASN A 25 16.36 1.66 -3.31
C ASN A 25 17.42 0.57 -3.48
N ALA A 26 17.46 -0.10 -4.61
CA ALA A 26 18.50 -1.07 -4.94
C ALA A 26 19.83 -0.37 -5.31
N ALA A 27 19.78 0.88 -5.76
CA ALA A 27 20.97 1.65 -6.09
C ALA A 27 21.82 1.91 -4.84
N ALA A 28 23.12 1.77 -5.00
CA ALA A 28 24.10 2.09 -3.97
C ALA A 28 24.63 3.53 -4.13
N GLY A 29 25.21 4.05 -3.05
CA GLY A 29 25.86 5.36 -3.06
C GLY A 29 24.92 6.54 -2.92
N SER A 30 25.29 7.67 -3.51
CA SER A 30 24.57 8.95 -3.35
C SER A 30 23.19 8.99 -3.98
N ALA A 31 22.92 8.08 -4.90
CA ALA A 31 21.62 7.96 -5.57
C ALA A 31 20.58 7.16 -4.76
N ALA A 32 21.01 6.48 -3.70
CA ALA A 32 20.12 5.67 -2.88
C ALA A 32 19.16 6.56 -2.07
N ILE A 33 17.86 6.28 -2.15
CA ILE A 33 16.84 6.93 -1.33
C ILE A 33 16.73 6.16 -0.01
N ARG A 34 17.02 6.83 1.11
CA ARG A 34 17.01 6.22 2.44
C ARG A 34 15.70 6.33 3.16
N GLY A 35 14.85 7.25 2.74
CA GLY A 35 13.55 7.42 3.34
C GLY A 35 12.70 8.44 2.61
N VAL A 36 11.42 8.46 2.97
CA VAL A 36 10.45 9.41 2.44
C VAL A 36 9.68 10.00 3.61
N MET A 37 9.58 11.32 3.67
CA MET A 37 8.66 12.00 4.57
C MET A 37 7.38 12.34 3.84
N ILE A 38 6.27 11.95 4.40
CA ILE A 38 4.93 12.12 3.83
C ILE A 38 4.11 12.98 4.80
N PRO A 39 3.44 14.04 4.30
CA PRO A 39 2.55 14.82 5.14
C PRO A 39 1.41 13.94 5.70
N ALA A 40 1.13 14.07 6.99
CA ALA A 40 0.11 13.26 7.67
C ALA A 40 -1.33 13.78 7.47
N GLY A 41 -1.50 14.98 6.92
CA GLY A 41 -2.80 15.59 6.67
C GLY A 41 -3.50 15.02 5.44
N THR A 42 -4.45 15.80 4.94
CA THR A 42 -5.20 15.48 3.71
C THR A 42 -4.89 16.51 2.63
N SER A 43 -4.83 16.06 1.39
CA SER A 43 -4.82 16.94 0.22
C SER A 43 -6.23 17.06 -0.37
N SER A 44 -6.53 18.23 -0.95
CA SER A 44 -7.76 18.48 -1.65
C SER A 44 -7.51 18.47 -3.14
N VAL A 45 -8.22 17.61 -3.87
CA VAL A 45 -8.11 17.49 -5.33
C VAL A 45 -9.52 17.63 -5.93
N TYR A 46 -9.62 18.46 -6.97
CA TYR A 46 -10.87 18.58 -7.70
C TYR A 46 -11.10 17.36 -8.58
N ASP A 47 -12.23 16.71 -8.38
CA ASP A 47 -12.65 15.57 -9.18
C ASP A 47 -13.60 16.05 -10.27
N GLN A 48 -13.18 15.98 -11.52
CA GLN A 48 -13.97 16.43 -12.66
C GLN A 48 -15.23 15.59 -12.87
N GLN A 49 -15.20 14.31 -12.53
CA GLN A 49 -16.35 13.43 -12.69
C GLN A 49 -17.45 13.72 -11.65
N LEU A 50 -17.04 14.03 -10.43
CA LEU A 50 -17.96 14.34 -9.35
C LEU A 50 -18.26 15.84 -9.22
N GLY A 51 -17.50 16.69 -9.92
CA GLY A 51 -17.66 18.14 -9.89
C GLY A 51 -17.41 18.78 -8.52
N LYS A 52 -16.61 18.16 -7.67
CA LYS A 52 -16.32 18.66 -6.33
C LYS A 52 -14.90 18.34 -5.87
N ASN A 53 -14.45 19.09 -4.86
CA ASN A 53 -13.18 18.81 -4.21
C ASN A 53 -13.31 17.59 -3.29
N LEU A 54 -12.38 16.66 -3.42
CA LEU A 54 -12.24 15.49 -2.56
C LEU A 54 -11.03 15.66 -1.66
N LYS A 55 -11.24 15.51 -0.36
CA LYS A 55 -10.16 15.47 0.62
C LYS A 55 -9.78 14.02 0.88
N ARG A 56 -8.52 13.70 0.63
CA ARG A 56 -7.97 12.35 0.87
C ARG A 56 -6.58 12.46 1.45
N PRO A 57 -6.11 11.44 2.20
CA PRO A 57 -4.71 11.40 2.63
C PRO A 57 -3.75 11.48 1.44
N PHE A 58 -2.58 12.06 1.66
CA PHE A 58 -1.54 12.15 0.61
C PHE A 58 -1.12 10.80 0.06
N LEU A 59 -1.11 9.79 0.90
CA LEU A 59 -0.87 8.40 0.51
C LEU A 59 -2.05 7.55 0.97
N HIS A 60 -2.71 6.87 0.05
CA HIS A 60 -3.86 6.02 0.37
C HIS A 60 -3.96 4.84 -0.58
N VAL A 61 -4.78 3.88 -0.22
CA VAL A 61 -5.01 2.68 -1.01
C VAL A 61 -6.45 2.66 -1.48
N ARG A 62 -6.65 2.35 -2.75
CA ARG A 62 -7.96 2.05 -3.32
C ARG A 62 -8.08 0.56 -3.57
N TYR A 63 -9.24 0.04 -3.26
CA TYR A 63 -9.61 -1.35 -3.52
C TYR A 63 -10.60 -1.42 -4.66
N ARG A 64 -10.56 -2.51 -5.41
CA ARG A 64 -11.55 -2.76 -6.44
C ARG A 64 -12.91 -2.99 -5.78
N ALA A 65 -13.92 -2.23 -6.21
CA ALA A 65 -15.30 -2.47 -5.82
C ALA A 65 -15.88 -3.67 -6.58
N SER A 66 -16.60 -4.51 -5.87
CA SER A 66 -17.36 -5.62 -6.46
C SER A 66 -18.63 -5.83 -5.66
N ALA A 67 -19.75 -6.02 -6.37
CA ALA A 67 -21.03 -6.33 -5.75
C ALA A 67 -21.18 -7.81 -5.36
N THR A 68 -20.44 -8.70 -6.01
CA THR A 68 -20.58 -10.14 -5.86
C THR A 68 -19.51 -10.79 -5.01
N ASP A 69 -18.38 -10.10 -4.80
CA ASP A 69 -17.20 -10.68 -4.18
C ASP A 69 -16.41 -9.63 -3.40
N ASN A 70 -15.76 -10.05 -2.34
CA ASN A 70 -14.90 -9.15 -1.57
C ASN A 70 -13.51 -9.07 -2.21
N ARG A 71 -13.24 -8.03 -3.00
CA ARG A 71 -11.94 -7.80 -3.64
C ARG A 71 -10.92 -7.10 -2.74
N ARG A 72 -11.36 -6.62 -1.59
CA ARG A 72 -10.46 -6.03 -0.60
C ARG A 72 -9.59 -7.08 0.07
N MET A 73 -10.19 -8.18 0.47
CA MET A 73 -9.50 -9.33 1.02
C MET A 73 -10.40 -10.55 0.87
N LYS A 74 -10.06 -11.43 -0.04
CA LYS A 74 -10.73 -12.70 -0.22
C LYS A 74 -9.82 -13.82 0.22
N THR A 75 -10.35 -14.71 1.03
CA THR A 75 -9.64 -15.92 1.48
C THR A 75 -10.49 -17.14 1.24
N TRP A 76 -9.88 -18.22 0.81
CA TRP A 76 -10.56 -19.50 0.66
C TRP A 76 -9.58 -20.65 0.83
N VAL A 77 -10.12 -21.81 1.10
CA VAL A 77 -9.36 -23.05 1.33
C VAL A 77 -9.74 -24.07 0.27
N THR A 78 -8.75 -24.74 -0.29
CA THR A 78 -8.95 -25.89 -1.18
C THR A 78 -8.12 -27.07 -0.68
N GLY A 79 -8.55 -28.29 -1.02
CA GLY A 79 -7.81 -29.48 -0.69
C GLY A 79 -8.63 -30.45 0.18
N SER A 80 -7.97 -31.23 1.01
CA SER A 80 -8.55 -32.34 1.76
C SER A 80 -9.36 -31.96 3.01
N VAL A 81 -9.61 -30.66 3.24
CA VAL A 81 -10.45 -30.19 4.35
C VAL A 81 -11.89 -30.04 3.86
N GLY A 82 -12.81 -30.82 4.46
CA GLY A 82 -14.21 -30.87 4.05
C GLY A 82 -14.45 -31.80 2.88
N ALA A 83 -15.30 -31.39 1.90
CA ALA A 83 -15.49 -32.15 0.66
C ALA A 83 -14.18 -32.23 -0.11
N ALA A 84 -13.73 -33.45 -0.41
CA ALA A 84 -12.48 -33.67 -1.11
C ALA A 84 -12.56 -33.08 -2.54
N THR A 85 -11.82 -32.00 -2.78
CA THR A 85 -11.72 -31.35 -4.08
C THR A 85 -10.38 -31.64 -4.77
N SER A 86 -9.49 -32.37 -4.09
CA SER A 86 -8.15 -32.71 -4.58
C SER A 86 -7.84 -34.17 -4.26
N ALA A 87 -7.15 -34.84 -5.19
CA ALA A 87 -6.62 -36.17 -4.99
C ALA A 87 -5.38 -36.20 -4.08
N LEU A 88 -4.78 -35.03 -3.81
CA LEU A 88 -3.66 -34.91 -2.90
C LEU A 88 -4.16 -34.69 -1.48
N ASP A 89 -3.55 -35.37 -0.52
CA ASP A 89 -3.80 -35.13 0.90
C ASP A 89 -3.02 -33.86 1.33
N ALA A 90 -3.49 -32.74 0.83
CA ALA A 90 -2.90 -31.43 1.07
C ALA A 90 -3.98 -30.36 1.13
N MET A 91 -3.73 -29.33 1.93
CA MET A 91 -4.58 -28.16 2.07
C MET A 91 -3.88 -26.93 1.51
N GLN A 92 -4.61 -26.11 0.76
CA GLN A 92 -4.11 -24.85 0.25
C GLN A 92 -4.95 -23.70 0.78
N LEU A 93 -4.29 -22.69 1.32
CA LEU A 93 -4.89 -21.42 1.72
C LEU A 93 -4.61 -20.39 0.64
N HIS A 94 -5.66 -19.78 0.14
CA HIS A 94 -5.59 -18.77 -0.90
C HIS A 94 -5.98 -17.41 -0.37
N PHE A 95 -5.23 -16.39 -0.78
CA PHE A 95 -5.48 -15.00 -0.45
C PHE A 95 -5.50 -14.19 -1.74
N LEU A 96 -6.49 -13.34 -1.88
CA LEU A 96 -6.60 -12.45 -3.02
C LEU A 96 -6.96 -11.05 -2.55
N THR A 97 -6.25 -10.06 -3.06
CA THR A 97 -6.54 -8.65 -2.85
C THR A 97 -6.27 -7.88 -4.13
N GLU A 98 -7.19 -7.03 -4.53
CA GLU A 98 -7.02 -6.12 -5.66
C GLU A 98 -6.98 -4.70 -5.13
N ARG A 99 -5.79 -4.12 -5.09
CA ARG A 99 -5.56 -2.79 -4.55
C ARG A 99 -4.59 -1.99 -5.39
N CYS A 100 -4.73 -0.68 -5.32
CA CYS A 100 -3.84 0.27 -5.97
C CYS A 100 -3.38 1.31 -4.95
N LEU A 101 -2.09 1.57 -4.90
CA LEU A 101 -1.53 2.64 -4.10
C LEU A 101 -1.65 3.96 -4.86
N ILE A 102 -2.19 4.98 -4.20
CA ILE A 102 -2.43 6.29 -4.79
C ILE A 102 -1.73 7.35 -3.97
N THR A 103 -1.01 8.23 -4.66
CA THR A 103 -0.38 9.41 -4.08
C THR A 103 -1.08 10.65 -4.61
N GLN A 104 -1.35 11.61 -3.74
CA GLN A 104 -1.86 12.94 -4.08
C GLN A 104 -0.90 13.98 -3.53
N GLY A 105 -0.62 15.04 -4.31
CA GLY A 105 0.28 16.09 -3.88
C GLY A 105 1.69 15.58 -3.63
N ALA A 106 2.20 14.72 -4.50
CA ALA A 106 3.52 14.10 -4.34
C ALA A 106 4.68 15.11 -4.30
N ASN A 107 4.45 16.32 -4.79
CA ASN A 107 5.40 17.43 -4.68
C ASN A 107 5.66 17.89 -3.24
N ASN A 108 4.77 17.52 -2.32
CA ASN A 108 4.93 17.80 -0.89
C ASN A 108 5.71 16.71 -0.14
N PHE A 109 6.04 15.62 -0.82
CA PHE A 109 6.86 14.56 -0.24
C PHE A 109 8.33 14.98 -0.24
N MET A 110 9.05 14.61 0.79
CA MET A 110 10.49 14.88 0.89
C MET A 110 11.24 13.56 0.86
N LEU A 111 12.15 13.44 -0.09
CA LEU A 111 13.02 12.27 -0.22
C LEU A 111 14.31 12.51 0.56
N MET A 112 14.67 11.54 1.36
CA MET A 112 15.94 11.52 2.09
C MET A 112 16.94 10.64 1.34
N LYS A 113 18.06 11.20 0.97
CA LYS A 113 19.19 10.51 0.35
C LYS A 113 20.29 10.22 1.34
#